data_44aa23bb895d5af2e3980e43d612dc9e
#
_entry.id   44aa23bb895d5af2e3980e43d612dc9e
#
_cell.length_a   1.000
_cell.length_b   1.000
_cell.length_c   1.000
_cell.angle_alpha   90.00
_cell.angle_beta   90.00
_cell.angle_gamma   90.00
#
_symmetry.space_group_name_H-M   'P 1'
#
loop_
_entity.id
_entity.type
_entity.pdbx_description
1 polymer ?
#
loop_
_entity_poly.entity_id
_entity_poly.type
_entity_poly.pdbx_seq_one_letter_code
_entity_poly.pdbx_strand_id
1 'polypeptide(L)'
;MLRHKAYKFRIYPNSEQQLLIAKTIGSVRFVFNHMLEAWDTTYKEAGKGLSYSKCSAMLPSMKKSEDTSWLKEVDSMALQNATKDLANAFDRFFKKHSQFPKFKSKKNPVQSYRTNNVENGIRFTEKGTELKLKFPKIGLVKITKSIEAKGRILSATITLKPSGKYYVSLLCEEEISELPKTNSVIGIDLGITDFAILSSGQKVDNKRFTKKMEQKLKREQRKL
;
A
#
# COMPACT_ATOMS: atom_id res chain seq x y z
N MET A 1 -4.18 0.68 24.96
CA MET A 1 -3.39 1.72 24.27
C MET A 1 -3.73 1.75 22.79
N LEU A 2 -3.68 2.93 22.15
CA LEU A 2 -3.92 3.07 20.70
C LEU A 2 -2.75 2.50 19.90
N ARG A 3 -3.06 1.65 18.93
CA ARG A 3 -2.09 1.04 18.00
C ARG A 3 -2.60 1.10 16.57
N HIS A 4 -1.67 1.23 15.63
CA HIS A 4 -1.97 1.15 14.21
C HIS A 4 -1.78 -0.28 13.72
N LYS A 5 -2.82 -0.80 13.04
CA LYS A 5 -2.82 -2.14 12.46
C LYS A 5 -3.27 -2.11 11.00
N ALA A 6 -2.62 -2.88 10.16
CA ALA A 6 -2.95 -2.97 8.75
C ALA A 6 -3.72 -4.25 8.44
N TYR A 7 -4.88 -4.11 7.78
CA TYR A 7 -5.71 -5.21 7.31
C TYR A 7 -5.69 -5.27 5.79
N LYS A 8 -5.39 -6.43 5.23
CA LYS A 8 -5.29 -6.60 3.78
C LYS A 8 -6.41 -7.50 3.26
N PHE A 9 -7.15 -6.98 2.28
CA PHE A 9 -8.26 -7.68 1.63
C PHE A 9 -8.02 -7.78 0.13
N ARG A 10 -8.53 -8.84 -0.48
CA ARG A 10 -8.70 -8.92 -1.92
C ARG A 10 -9.96 -8.16 -2.32
N ILE A 11 -9.87 -7.33 -3.35
CA ILE A 11 -11.00 -6.57 -3.90
C ILE A 11 -11.28 -6.97 -5.34
N TYR A 12 -12.55 -6.81 -5.76
CA TYR A 12 -13.03 -7.20 -7.08
C TYR A 12 -13.69 -6.00 -7.76
N PRO A 13 -12.89 -5.07 -8.30
CA PRO A 13 -13.43 -3.93 -9.04
C PRO A 13 -14.01 -4.38 -10.38
N ASN A 14 -15.13 -3.75 -10.80
CA ASN A 14 -15.67 -3.89 -12.16
C ASN A 14 -14.79 -3.15 -13.18
N SER A 15 -15.11 -3.23 -14.47
CA SER A 15 -14.30 -2.65 -15.55
C SER A 15 -14.11 -1.13 -15.42
N GLU A 16 -15.16 -0.38 -15.06
CA GLU A 16 -15.10 1.07 -14.85
C GLU A 16 -14.22 1.43 -13.65
N GLN A 17 -14.36 0.67 -12.55
CA GLN A 17 -13.54 0.84 -11.35
C GLN A 17 -12.08 0.50 -11.62
N GLN A 18 -11.79 -0.54 -12.40
CA GLN A 18 -10.43 -0.89 -12.83
C GLN A 18 -9.80 0.23 -13.65
N LEU A 19 -10.56 0.82 -14.58
CA LEU A 19 -10.10 1.96 -15.37
C LEU A 19 -9.77 3.16 -14.48
N LEU A 20 -10.63 3.48 -13.51
CA LEU A 20 -10.41 4.59 -12.59
C LEU A 20 -9.23 4.34 -11.64
N ILE A 21 -9.03 3.11 -11.17
CA ILE A 21 -7.85 2.71 -10.40
C ILE A 21 -6.59 2.89 -11.25
N ALA A 22 -6.59 2.45 -12.50
CA ALA A 22 -5.46 2.61 -13.41
C ALA A 22 -5.14 4.08 -13.69
N LYS A 23 -6.15 4.91 -13.94
CA LYS A 23 -6.03 6.38 -14.06
C LYS A 23 -5.43 6.98 -12.80
N THR A 24 -5.91 6.59 -11.61
CA THR A 24 -5.42 7.11 -10.33
C THR A 24 -3.95 6.74 -10.10
N ILE A 25 -3.55 5.50 -10.37
CA ILE A 25 -2.14 5.06 -10.28
C ILE A 25 -1.26 5.87 -11.26
N GLY A 26 -1.74 6.06 -12.49
CA GLY A 26 -1.05 6.88 -13.49
C GLY A 26 -0.87 8.32 -13.04
N SER A 27 -1.93 8.94 -12.52
CA SER A 27 -1.94 10.30 -12.01
C SER A 27 -1.01 10.50 -10.82
N VAL A 28 -1.02 9.59 -9.86
CA VAL A 28 -0.10 9.59 -8.71
C VAL A 28 1.36 9.50 -9.14
N ARG A 29 1.65 8.64 -10.13
CA ARG A 29 3.00 8.53 -10.70
C ARG A 29 3.41 9.81 -11.42
N PHE A 30 2.51 10.38 -12.23
CA PHE A 30 2.76 11.64 -12.94
C PHE A 30 3.06 12.76 -11.97
N VAL A 31 2.21 12.99 -10.95
CA VAL A 31 2.40 14.04 -9.94
C VAL A 31 3.72 13.85 -9.21
N PHE A 32 4.04 12.63 -8.77
CA PHE A 32 5.32 12.35 -8.10
C PHE A 32 6.51 12.72 -9.00
N ASN A 33 6.49 12.30 -10.25
CA ASN A 33 7.58 12.53 -11.20
C ASN A 33 7.71 14.01 -11.57
N HIS A 34 6.61 14.69 -11.83
CA HIS A 34 6.57 16.12 -12.13
C HIS A 34 7.13 16.97 -10.97
N MET A 35 6.75 16.64 -9.73
CA MET A 35 7.27 17.31 -8.54
C MET A 35 8.76 17.03 -8.31
N LEU A 36 9.23 15.80 -8.63
CA LEU A 36 10.65 15.45 -8.54
C LEU A 36 11.48 16.25 -9.55
N GLU A 37 11.00 16.36 -10.79
CA GLU A 37 11.62 17.15 -11.85
C GLU A 37 11.68 18.64 -11.46
N ALA A 38 10.56 19.21 -11.01
CA ALA A 38 10.50 20.59 -10.56
C ALA A 38 11.46 20.86 -9.38
N TRP A 39 11.58 19.91 -8.46
CA TRP A 39 12.52 19.97 -7.35
C TRP A 39 13.98 19.99 -7.84
N ASP A 40 14.33 19.10 -8.76
CA ASP A 40 15.70 18.98 -9.30
C ASP A 40 16.08 20.23 -10.11
N THR A 41 15.17 20.74 -10.95
CA THR A 41 15.37 21.98 -11.70
C THR A 41 15.59 23.17 -10.77
N THR A 42 14.72 23.35 -9.77
CA THR A 42 14.87 24.45 -8.79
C THR A 42 16.17 24.33 -8.00
N TYR A 43 16.58 23.12 -7.66
CA TYR A 43 17.85 22.90 -6.96
C TYR A 43 19.07 23.29 -7.82
N LYS A 44 19.05 22.95 -9.10
CA LYS A 44 20.13 23.31 -10.05
C LYS A 44 20.23 24.83 -10.27
N GLU A 45 19.09 25.53 -10.28
CA GLU A 45 19.02 26.97 -10.51
C GLU A 45 19.34 27.83 -9.25
N ALA A 46 18.78 27.40 -8.11
CA ALA A 46 18.81 28.22 -6.89
C ALA A 46 19.61 27.60 -5.73
N GLY A 47 20.19 26.39 -5.91
CA GLY A 47 20.92 25.68 -4.87
C GLY A 47 20.03 25.19 -3.71
N LYS A 48 18.70 25.34 -3.83
CA LYS A 48 17.71 24.94 -2.82
C LYS A 48 16.53 24.24 -3.50
N GLY A 49 16.19 23.03 -3.03
CA GLY A 49 15.04 22.32 -3.53
C GLY A 49 13.70 22.87 -3.02
N LEU A 50 12.60 22.29 -3.51
CA LEU A 50 11.25 22.68 -3.15
C LEU A 50 10.83 22.06 -1.80
N SER A 51 10.20 22.84 -0.94
CA SER A 51 9.54 22.33 0.27
C SER A 51 8.26 21.59 -0.08
N TYR A 52 7.77 20.74 0.85
CA TYR A 52 6.45 20.10 0.73
C TYR A 52 5.33 21.11 0.44
N SER A 53 5.33 22.25 1.14
CA SER A 53 4.31 23.28 0.96
C SER A 53 4.30 23.85 -0.46
N LYS A 54 5.49 24.14 -1.03
CA LYS A 54 5.61 24.62 -2.42
C LYS A 54 5.13 23.57 -3.42
N CYS A 55 5.54 22.32 -3.28
CA CYS A 55 5.05 21.22 -4.12
C CYS A 55 3.51 21.04 -3.99
N SER A 56 2.99 21.10 -2.78
CA SER A 56 1.54 20.96 -2.55
C SER A 56 0.74 22.11 -3.17
N ALA A 57 1.27 23.33 -3.13
CA ALA A 57 0.65 24.51 -3.76
C ALA A 57 0.61 24.45 -5.30
N MET A 58 1.44 23.62 -5.94
CA MET A 58 1.40 23.40 -7.39
C MET A 58 0.20 22.57 -7.84
N LEU A 59 -0.36 21.67 -6.99
CA LEU A 59 -1.47 20.79 -7.36
C LEU A 59 -2.73 21.52 -7.84
N PRO A 60 -3.20 22.62 -7.18
CA PRO A 60 -4.35 23.38 -7.66
C PRO A 60 -4.12 24.01 -9.03
N SER A 61 -2.94 24.56 -9.31
CA SER A 61 -2.60 25.15 -10.62
C SER A 61 -2.49 24.06 -11.70
N MET A 62 -1.86 22.92 -11.42
CA MET A 62 -1.85 21.76 -12.33
C MET A 62 -3.26 21.30 -12.69
N LYS A 63 -4.18 21.26 -11.74
CA LYS A 63 -5.59 20.89 -12.02
C LYS A 63 -6.33 21.92 -12.87
N LYS A 64 -5.90 23.19 -12.86
CA LYS A 64 -6.51 24.27 -13.67
C LYS A 64 -5.95 24.32 -15.09
N SER A 65 -4.70 23.93 -15.30
CA SER A 65 -4.08 23.89 -16.61
C SER A 65 -4.81 22.90 -17.53
N GLU A 66 -4.97 23.27 -18.80
CA GLU A 66 -5.60 22.43 -19.83
C GLU A 66 -4.86 21.10 -20.00
N ASP A 67 -3.54 21.11 -20.03
CA ASP A 67 -2.69 19.94 -20.24
C ASP A 67 -2.80 18.89 -19.13
N THR A 68 -3.19 19.30 -17.92
CA THR A 68 -3.23 18.43 -16.73
C THR A 68 -4.58 18.44 -16.03
N SER A 69 -5.62 18.98 -16.67
CA SER A 69 -7.00 19.06 -16.14
C SER A 69 -7.61 17.70 -15.81
N TRP A 70 -7.17 16.63 -16.47
CA TRP A 70 -7.52 15.24 -16.20
C TRP A 70 -7.19 14.78 -14.77
N LEU A 71 -6.30 15.47 -14.04
CA LEU A 71 -6.06 15.24 -12.62
C LEU A 71 -7.29 15.47 -11.73
N LYS A 72 -8.32 16.17 -12.23
CA LYS A 72 -9.63 16.33 -11.53
C LYS A 72 -10.44 15.04 -11.48
N GLU A 73 -10.24 14.13 -12.42
CA GLU A 73 -11.00 12.88 -12.51
C GLU A 73 -10.73 11.93 -11.35
N VAL A 74 -9.53 12.00 -10.77
CA VAL A 74 -9.06 11.06 -9.77
C VAL A 74 -9.17 11.62 -8.34
N ASP A 75 -8.93 10.77 -7.36
CA ASP A 75 -8.97 11.13 -5.94
C ASP A 75 -7.87 12.14 -5.58
N SER A 76 -8.31 13.30 -5.07
CA SER A 76 -7.42 14.39 -4.67
C SER A 76 -6.47 14.00 -3.54
N MET A 77 -6.93 13.16 -2.60
CA MET A 77 -6.08 12.69 -1.49
C MET A 77 -4.96 11.79 -1.98
N ALA A 78 -5.21 11.00 -3.05
CA ALA A 78 -4.17 10.19 -3.67
C ALA A 78 -3.06 11.05 -4.29
N LEU A 79 -3.42 12.17 -4.93
CA LEU A 79 -2.46 13.12 -5.49
C LEU A 79 -1.65 13.84 -4.39
N GLN A 80 -2.31 14.28 -3.31
CA GLN A 80 -1.62 14.88 -2.16
C GLN A 80 -0.66 13.89 -1.50
N ASN A 81 -1.04 12.62 -1.38
CA ASN A 81 -0.15 11.59 -0.86
C ASN A 81 1.08 11.38 -1.75
N ALA A 82 0.95 11.51 -3.09
CA ALA A 82 2.11 11.45 -3.98
C ALA A 82 3.14 12.55 -3.67
N THR A 83 2.67 13.77 -3.43
CA THR A 83 3.54 14.91 -3.03
C THR A 83 4.17 14.67 -1.65
N LYS A 84 3.40 14.15 -0.69
CA LYS A 84 3.90 13.82 0.65
C LYS A 84 4.93 12.68 0.61
N ASP A 85 4.70 11.67 -0.25
CA ASP A 85 5.64 10.55 -0.42
C ASP A 85 6.97 11.04 -1.00
N LEU A 86 6.98 12.02 -1.91
CA LEU A 86 8.19 12.65 -2.41
C LEU A 86 8.93 13.41 -1.30
N ALA A 87 8.21 14.23 -0.53
CA ALA A 87 8.80 14.96 0.61
C ALA A 87 9.44 13.99 1.62
N ASN A 88 8.75 12.91 1.97
CA ASN A 88 9.29 11.87 2.84
C ASN A 88 10.52 11.16 2.23
N ALA A 89 10.56 10.98 0.90
CA ALA A 89 11.70 10.40 0.22
C ALA A 89 12.93 11.30 0.32
N PHE A 90 12.77 12.61 0.16
CA PHE A 90 13.86 13.58 0.37
C PHE A 90 14.30 13.65 1.83
N ASP A 91 13.37 13.68 2.78
CA ASP A 91 13.71 13.68 4.21
C ASP A 91 14.58 12.46 4.57
N ARG A 92 14.24 11.27 4.07
CA ARG A 92 15.03 10.05 4.26
C ARG A 92 16.38 10.11 3.56
N PHE A 93 16.46 10.74 2.39
CA PHE A 93 17.71 10.93 1.67
C PHE A 93 18.66 11.85 2.45
N PHE A 94 18.19 13.01 2.91
CA PHE A 94 19.01 13.94 3.69
C PHE A 94 19.44 13.38 5.05
N LYS A 95 18.62 12.52 5.65
CA LYS A 95 18.99 11.75 6.86
C LYS A 95 19.90 10.54 6.57
N LYS A 96 20.35 10.36 5.32
CA LYS A 96 21.18 9.22 4.87
C LYS A 96 20.54 7.83 5.10
N HIS A 97 19.22 7.77 5.19
CA HIS A 97 18.47 6.52 5.34
C HIS A 97 18.07 5.90 4.00
N SER A 98 18.21 6.61 2.88
CA SER A 98 17.91 6.13 1.53
C SER A 98 18.74 6.85 0.48
N GLN A 99 18.77 6.30 -0.73
CA GLN A 99 19.34 6.96 -1.90
C GLN A 99 18.43 8.10 -2.39
N PHE A 100 18.95 8.93 -3.31
CA PHE A 100 18.20 9.98 -3.98
C PHE A 100 16.91 9.44 -4.59
N PRO A 101 15.77 10.16 -4.48
CA PRO A 101 14.50 9.74 -5.06
C PRO A 101 14.61 9.51 -6.57
N LYS A 102 14.02 8.40 -7.05
CA LYS A 102 14.02 8.04 -8.48
C LYS A 102 12.63 8.22 -9.08
N PHE A 103 12.58 8.52 -10.37
CA PHE A 103 11.33 8.56 -11.12
C PHE A 103 10.58 7.22 -11.03
N LYS A 104 9.28 7.29 -10.77
CA LYS A 104 8.40 6.11 -10.76
C LYS A 104 8.11 5.65 -12.18
N SER A 105 8.18 4.34 -12.43
CA SER A 105 7.97 3.75 -13.75
C SER A 105 6.69 2.92 -13.82
N LYS A 106 6.04 2.89 -14.99
CA LYS A 106 4.94 1.97 -15.31
C LYS A 106 5.40 0.51 -15.34
N LYS A 107 6.70 0.29 -15.60
CA LYS A 107 7.31 -1.07 -15.62
C LYS A 107 7.46 -1.69 -14.23
N ASN A 108 7.26 -0.92 -13.14
CA ASN A 108 7.29 -1.49 -11.80
C ASN A 108 6.19 -2.55 -11.66
N PRO A 109 6.53 -3.79 -11.24
CA PRO A 109 5.56 -4.89 -11.16
C PRO A 109 4.47 -4.65 -10.11
N VAL A 110 4.69 -3.76 -9.14
CA VAL A 110 3.70 -3.41 -8.12
C VAL A 110 3.25 -1.98 -8.33
N GLN A 111 2.00 -1.84 -8.77
CA GLN A 111 1.37 -0.54 -8.99
C GLN A 111 0.40 -0.26 -7.84
N SER A 112 0.53 0.88 -7.17
CA SER A 112 -0.33 1.21 -6.03
C SER A 112 -0.48 2.71 -5.84
N TYR A 113 -1.55 3.09 -5.14
CA TYR A 113 -1.74 4.42 -4.60
C TYR A 113 -2.38 4.36 -3.21
N ARG A 114 -2.15 5.39 -2.41
CA ARG A 114 -2.71 5.54 -1.06
C ARG A 114 -3.69 6.71 -1.05
N THR A 115 -4.80 6.53 -0.35
CA THR A 115 -5.77 7.58 -0.05
C THR A 115 -6.10 7.61 1.43
N ASN A 116 -6.30 8.80 1.99
CA ASN A 116 -6.65 8.97 3.40
C ASN A 116 -8.17 8.94 3.56
N ASN A 117 -8.63 8.47 4.73
CA ASN A 117 -10.03 8.49 5.07
C ASN A 117 -10.43 9.88 5.57
N VAL A 118 -11.09 10.65 4.73
CA VAL A 118 -11.66 11.96 5.06
C VAL A 118 -13.18 11.80 5.13
N GLU A 119 -13.80 12.31 6.20
CA GLU A 119 -15.26 12.31 6.40
C GLU A 119 -15.93 10.93 6.16
N ASN A 120 -15.29 9.86 6.65
CA ASN A 120 -15.75 8.48 6.43
C ASN A 120 -15.95 8.10 4.96
N GLY A 121 -15.16 8.70 4.07
CA GLY A 121 -15.15 8.38 2.64
C GLY A 121 -14.74 6.93 2.34
N ILE A 122 -13.98 6.32 3.28
CA ILE A 122 -13.61 4.90 3.24
C ILE A 122 -14.34 4.19 4.39
N ARG A 123 -15.28 3.33 4.04
CA ARG A 123 -16.04 2.57 5.03
C ARG A 123 -16.53 1.25 4.48
N PHE A 124 -16.72 0.28 5.38
CA PHE A 124 -17.43 -0.95 5.06
C PHE A 124 -18.93 -0.68 4.88
N THR A 125 -19.54 -1.39 3.96
CA THR A 125 -20.97 -1.35 3.71
C THR A 125 -21.43 -2.78 3.46
N GLU A 126 -22.41 -3.24 4.22
CA GLU A 126 -23.06 -4.53 4.02
C GLU A 126 -24.36 -4.31 3.23
N LYS A 127 -24.58 -5.09 2.19
CA LYS A 127 -25.83 -5.14 1.44
C LYS A 127 -26.20 -6.62 1.23
N GLY A 128 -27.12 -7.09 2.05
CA GLY A 128 -27.43 -8.53 2.13
C GLY A 128 -26.20 -9.33 2.59
N THR A 129 -25.85 -10.37 1.86
CA THR A 129 -24.69 -11.23 2.15
C THR A 129 -23.35 -10.69 1.61
N GLU A 130 -23.37 -9.59 0.85
CA GLU A 130 -22.18 -9.04 0.22
C GLU A 130 -21.55 -7.92 1.05
N LEU A 131 -20.29 -8.12 1.42
CA LEU A 131 -19.46 -7.08 2.03
C LEU A 131 -18.80 -6.24 0.92
N LYS A 132 -19.01 -4.93 0.96
CA LYS A 132 -18.42 -3.96 0.05
C LYS A 132 -17.63 -2.92 0.83
N LEU A 133 -16.60 -2.38 0.21
CA LEU A 133 -15.82 -1.27 0.75
C LEU A 133 -16.01 -0.06 -0.15
N LYS A 134 -16.46 1.06 0.43
CA LYS A 134 -16.59 2.33 -0.27
C LYS A 134 -15.22 3.01 -0.34
N PHE A 135 -14.92 3.61 -1.50
CA PHE A 135 -13.75 4.45 -1.72
C PHE A 135 -14.14 5.78 -2.35
N PRO A 136 -13.39 6.85 -2.11
CA PRO A 136 -13.56 8.10 -2.84
C PRO A 136 -13.42 7.88 -4.34
N LYS A 137 -14.29 8.53 -5.12
CA LYS A 137 -14.37 8.43 -6.60
C LYS A 137 -14.73 7.05 -7.15
N ILE A 138 -14.15 5.96 -6.63
CA ILE A 138 -14.38 4.59 -7.15
C ILE A 138 -15.76 4.04 -6.74
N GLY A 139 -16.30 4.48 -5.59
CA GLY A 139 -17.56 3.98 -5.06
C GLY A 139 -17.42 2.65 -4.32
N LEU A 140 -18.45 1.80 -4.39
CA LEU A 140 -18.55 0.53 -3.67
C LEU A 140 -17.87 -0.59 -4.45
N VAL A 141 -16.85 -1.20 -3.85
CA VAL A 141 -16.11 -2.34 -4.42
C VAL A 141 -16.34 -3.58 -3.58
N LYS A 142 -16.63 -4.71 -4.22
CA LYS A 142 -16.78 -6.02 -3.56
C LYS A 142 -15.44 -6.46 -2.98
N ILE A 143 -15.46 -7.00 -1.75
CA ILE A 143 -14.28 -7.52 -1.06
C ILE A 143 -14.52 -8.95 -0.55
N THR A 144 -13.43 -9.69 -0.30
CA THR A 144 -13.52 -10.98 0.42
C THR A 144 -13.48 -10.72 1.91
N LYS A 145 -14.46 -11.24 2.65
CA LYS A 145 -14.48 -11.21 4.13
C LYS A 145 -13.51 -12.30 4.64
N SER A 146 -12.24 -11.96 4.77
CA SER A 146 -11.21 -12.88 5.29
C SER A 146 -10.86 -12.61 6.75
N ILE A 147 -10.98 -11.36 7.19
CA ILE A 147 -10.68 -10.91 8.55
C ILE A 147 -11.63 -9.76 8.85
N GLU A 148 -12.05 -9.61 10.10
CA GLU A 148 -12.78 -8.43 10.56
C GLU A 148 -11.78 -7.33 10.89
N ALA A 149 -11.85 -6.22 10.14
CA ALA A 149 -11.08 -5.02 10.48
C ALA A 149 -11.76 -4.28 11.61
N LYS A 150 -11.02 -4.04 12.68
CA LYS A 150 -11.48 -3.35 13.87
C LYS A 150 -10.96 -1.91 13.88
N GLY A 151 -11.62 -1.06 14.68
CA GLY A 151 -11.19 0.30 14.89
C GLY A 151 -11.49 1.28 13.75
N ARG A 152 -10.91 2.47 13.84
CA ARG A 152 -11.10 3.57 12.89
C ARG A 152 -10.19 3.44 11.69
N ILE A 153 -10.73 3.44 10.48
CA ILE A 153 -9.93 3.44 9.25
C ILE A 153 -9.28 4.82 9.05
N LEU A 154 -7.96 4.87 8.94
CA LEU A 154 -7.18 6.09 8.70
C LEU A 154 -6.87 6.28 7.22
N SER A 155 -6.50 5.22 6.52
CA SER A 155 -6.15 5.26 5.10
C SER A 155 -6.32 3.90 4.44
N ALA A 156 -6.38 3.92 3.10
CA ALA A 156 -6.38 2.73 2.27
C ALA A 156 -5.28 2.81 1.21
N THR A 157 -4.56 1.70 1.00
CA THR A 157 -3.61 1.54 -0.11
C THR A 157 -4.16 0.50 -1.06
N ILE A 158 -4.55 0.92 -2.26
CA ILE A 158 -5.01 0.03 -3.33
C ILE A 158 -3.80 -0.40 -4.16
N THR A 159 -3.67 -1.70 -4.41
CA THR A 159 -2.53 -2.31 -5.10
C THR A 159 -3.00 -3.22 -6.21
N LEU A 160 -2.48 -3.02 -7.42
CA LEU A 160 -2.57 -3.95 -8.54
C LEU A 160 -1.29 -4.80 -8.58
N LYS A 161 -1.44 -6.11 -8.52
CA LYS A 161 -0.35 -7.08 -8.63
C LYS A 161 -0.13 -7.52 -10.09
N PRO A 162 1.06 -8.04 -10.46
CA PRO A 162 1.33 -8.57 -11.80
C PRO A 162 0.35 -9.66 -12.24
N SER A 163 -0.23 -10.39 -11.30
CA SER A 163 -1.27 -11.41 -11.55
C SER A 163 -2.64 -10.83 -11.97
N GLY A 164 -2.76 -9.52 -12.17
CA GLY A 164 -4.04 -8.83 -12.46
C GLY A 164 -4.98 -8.73 -11.26
N LYS A 165 -4.55 -9.18 -10.08
CA LYS A 165 -5.39 -9.17 -8.87
C LYS A 165 -5.24 -7.87 -8.10
N TYR A 166 -6.38 -7.36 -7.62
CA TYR A 166 -6.45 -6.13 -6.83
C TYR A 166 -6.54 -6.44 -5.33
N TYR A 167 -5.82 -5.66 -4.55
CA TYR A 167 -5.83 -5.74 -3.08
C TYR A 167 -5.96 -4.35 -2.48
N VAL A 168 -6.54 -4.27 -1.30
CA VAL A 168 -6.52 -3.09 -0.45
C VAL A 168 -5.88 -3.42 0.88
N SER A 169 -5.00 -2.53 1.36
CA SER A 169 -4.51 -2.54 2.73
C SER A 169 -5.11 -1.34 3.45
N LEU A 170 -5.92 -1.60 4.49
CA LEU A 170 -6.52 -0.59 5.35
C LEU A 170 -5.63 -0.38 6.56
N LEU A 171 -5.21 0.84 6.81
CA LEU A 171 -4.57 1.23 8.06
C LEU A 171 -5.67 1.63 9.04
N CYS A 172 -5.79 0.88 10.13
CA CYS A 172 -6.76 1.12 11.18
C CYS A 172 -6.06 1.51 12.48
N GLU A 173 -6.70 2.37 13.25
CA GLU A 173 -6.33 2.71 14.61
C GLU A 173 -7.22 1.94 15.57
N GLU A 174 -6.63 1.11 16.41
CA GLU A 174 -7.33 0.23 17.33
C GLU A 174 -6.88 0.46 18.77
N GLU A 175 -7.80 0.32 19.69
CA GLU A 175 -7.48 0.23 21.10
C GLU A 175 -7.17 -1.23 21.45
N ILE A 176 -5.93 -1.48 21.86
CA ILE A 176 -5.47 -2.81 22.26
C ILE A 176 -5.25 -2.82 23.75
N SER A 177 -5.94 -3.75 24.43
CA SER A 177 -5.68 -4.06 25.82
C SER A 177 -4.32 -4.75 25.95
N GLU A 178 -3.56 -4.37 26.95
CA GLU A 178 -2.33 -5.11 27.27
C GLU A 178 -2.69 -6.50 27.77
N LEU A 179 -2.03 -7.50 27.22
CA LEU A 179 -2.17 -8.85 27.73
C LEU A 179 -1.51 -8.95 29.11
N PRO A 180 -2.06 -9.73 30.04
CA PRO A 180 -1.45 -9.95 31.31
C PRO A 180 -0.05 -10.55 31.12
N LYS A 181 0.93 -10.03 31.85
CA LYS A 181 2.27 -10.58 31.83
C LYS A 181 2.23 -12.00 32.40
N THR A 182 2.65 -12.96 31.62
CA THR A 182 2.90 -14.32 32.12
C THR A 182 4.37 -14.41 32.49
N ASN A 183 4.68 -14.99 33.66
CA ASN A 183 6.08 -15.22 34.08
C ASN A 183 6.69 -16.46 33.40
N SER A 184 6.04 -16.96 32.35
CA SER A 184 6.53 -18.11 31.58
C SER A 184 7.46 -17.64 30.47
N VAL A 185 8.62 -18.29 30.38
CA VAL A 185 9.60 -18.08 29.31
C VAL A 185 9.74 -19.39 28.56
N ILE A 186 9.76 -19.32 27.24
CA ILE A 186 9.99 -20.48 26.38
C ILE A 186 11.19 -20.21 25.47
N GLY A 187 12.15 -21.13 25.47
CA GLY A 187 13.27 -21.17 24.53
C GLY A 187 12.84 -21.92 23.26
N ILE A 188 13.25 -21.44 22.09
CA ILE A 188 12.97 -22.07 20.81
C ILE A 188 14.30 -22.20 20.06
N ASP A 189 14.65 -23.45 19.70
CA ASP A 189 15.74 -23.76 18.79
C ASP A 189 15.18 -24.15 17.42
N LEU A 190 15.70 -23.54 16.34
CA LEU A 190 15.26 -23.79 14.97
C LEU A 190 16.26 -24.68 14.26
N GLY A 191 15.79 -25.81 13.73
CA GLY A 191 16.62 -26.81 13.07
C GLY A 191 16.15 -27.21 11.67
N ILE A 192 16.99 -27.98 10.99
CA ILE A 192 16.69 -28.52 9.65
C ILE A 192 15.95 -29.86 9.75
N THR A 193 16.26 -30.66 10.75
CA THR A 193 15.61 -31.97 10.98
C THR A 193 14.22 -31.77 11.56
N ASP A 194 14.13 -31.18 12.72
CA ASP A 194 12.91 -30.65 13.29
C ASP A 194 12.83 -29.15 12.96
N PHE A 195 11.66 -28.63 12.65
CA PHE A 195 11.49 -27.20 12.36
C PHE A 195 11.76 -26.34 13.58
N ALA A 196 11.30 -26.79 14.74
CA ALA A 196 11.58 -26.14 16.01
C ALA A 196 11.59 -27.16 17.15
N ILE A 197 12.45 -26.94 18.14
CA ILE A 197 12.45 -27.66 19.41
C ILE A 197 12.25 -26.62 20.51
N LEU A 198 11.24 -26.83 21.35
CA LEU A 198 10.91 -25.94 22.44
C LEU A 198 11.64 -26.39 23.72
N SER A 199 11.93 -25.45 24.62
CA SER A 199 12.54 -25.76 25.93
C SER A 199 11.69 -26.68 26.82
N SER A 200 10.38 -26.83 26.47
CA SER A 200 9.47 -27.82 27.05
C SER A 200 9.70 -29.26 26.55
N GLY A 201 10.63 -29.48 25.63
CA GLY A 201 10.85 -30.77 24.96
C GLY A 201 9.94 -31.05 23.77
N GLN A 202 8.96 -30.18 23.49
CA GLN A 202 8.08 -30.33 22.34
C GLN A 202 8.86 -30.12 21.05
N LYS A 203 8.73 -31.04 20.10
CA LYS A 203 9.31 -30.98 18.76
C LYS A 203 8.24 -30.65 17.73
N VAL A 204 8.54 -29.71 16.83
CA VAL A 204 7.70 -29.35 15.70
C VAL A 204 8.34 -29.87 14.42
N ASP A 205 7.65 -30.76 13.74
CA ASP A 205 8.08 -31.44 12.52
C ASP A 205 8.42 -30.47 11.39
N ASN A 206 9.52 -30.69 10.69
CA ASN A 206 9.82 -30.01 9.46
C ASN A 206 9.04 -30.65 8.30
N LYS A 207 7.94 -30.02 7.89
CA LYS A 207 7.05 -30.50 6.81
C LYS A 207 7.72 -30.60 5.44
N ARG A 208 8.89 -29.93 5.22
CA ARG A 208 9.69 -29.93 3.98
C ARG A 208 8.86 -29.69 2.71
N PHE A 209 7.93 -28.74 2.77
CA PHE A 209 6.99 -28.46 1.68
C PHE A 209 7.67 -28.20 0.33
N THR A 210 8.79 -27.46 0.34
CA THR A 210 9.55 -27.18 -0.88
C THR A 210 10.01 -28.48 -1.55
N LYS A 211 10.63 -29.40 -0.79
CA LYS A 211 11.09 -30.70 -1.30
C LYS A 211 9.94 -31.56 -1.83
N LYS A 212 8.81 -31.60 -1.10
CA LYS A 212 7.60 -32.34 -1.52
C LYS A 212 6.98 -31.81 -2.81
N MET A 213 7.04 -30.49 -3.04
CA MET A 213 6.44 -29.83 -4.19
C MET A 213 7.39 -29.65 -5.37
N GLU A 214 8.68 -29.92 -5.21
CA GLU A 214 9.70 -29.66 -6.22
C GLU A 214 9.42 -30.40 -7.56
N GLN A 215 9.07 -31.66 -7.49
CA GLN A 215 8.75 -32.42 -8.68
C GLN A 215 7.51 -31.89 -9.39
N LYS A 216 6.48 -31.49 -8.63
CA LYS A 216 5.27 -30.88 -9.18
C LYS A 216 5.59 -29.55 -9.84
N LEU A 217 6.40 -28.71 -9.19
CA LEU A 217 6.86 -27.45 -9.76
C LEU A 217 7.64 -27.66 -11.08
N LYS A 218 8.61 -28.56 -11.11
CA LYS A 218 9.37 -28.90 -12.32
C LYS A 218 8.46 -29.37 -13.46
N ARG A 219 7.44 -30.18 -13.15
CA ARG A 219 6.46 -30.64 -14.13
C ARG A 219 5.61 -29.49 -14.70
N GLU A 220 5.13 -28.58 -13.86
CA GLU A 220 4.34 -27.45 -14.33
C GLU A 220 5.20 -26.41 -15.10
N GLN A 221 6.46 -26.21 -14.70
CA GLN A 221 7.39 -25.36 -15.45
C GLN A 221 7.72 -25.86 -16.85
N ARG A 222 7.72 -27.20 -17.07
CA ARG A 222 7.94 -27.79 -18.42
C ARG A 222 6.74 -27.62 -19.36
N LYS A 223 5.57 -27.21 -18.86
CA LYS A 223 4.36 -26.96 -19.66
C LYS A 223 4.24 -25.51 -20.13
N LEU A 224 5.08 -24.61 -19.60
CA LEU A 224 5.19 -23.21 -20.00
C LEU A 224 6.16 -23.04 -21.16
#